data_34d8cba5e7a15adae7d40e1b7c60949f
#
_entry.id   34d8cba5e7a15adae7d40e1b7c60949f
#
_cell.length_a   1.000
_cell.length_b   1.000
_cell.length_c   1.000
_cell.angle_alpha   90.00
_cell.angle_beta   90.00
_cell.angle_gamma   90.00
#
_symmetry.space_group_name_H-M   'P 1'
#
loop_
_entity.id
_entity.type
_entity.pdbx_description
1 polymer ?
#
loop_
_entity_poly.entity_id
_entity_poly.type
_entity_poly.pdbx_seq_one_letter_code
_entity_poly.pdbx_strand_id
1 'polypeptide(L)'
;TEEDVISYMNNKVNLEYKNLGRTAGLFDYSFSLGNCLVIINMDHIFYKTTLCDLFSASDVKTAFELFISSLVKAIDETNLNQGDANDNLIATWHEKLRKYINEQQSYAKK
;
A
#
# COMPACT_ATOMS: atom_id res chain seq x y z
N THR A 1 0.59 -12.32 -19.82
CA THR A 1 1.56 -12.76 -18.79
C THR A 1 1.54 -11.82 -17.61
N GLU A 2 2.15 -12.24 -16.52
CA GLU A 2 2.27 -11.43 -15.32
C GLU A 2 3.00 -10.11 -15.60
N GLU A 3 4.06 -10.16 -16.41
CA GLU A 3 4.81 -8.97 -16.79
C GLU A 3 3.97 -8.01 -17.61
N ASP A 4 3.10 -8.51 -18.47
CA ASP A 4 2.21 -7.68 -19.28
C ASP A 4 1.22 -6.94 -18.40
N VAL A 5 0.65 -7.59 -17.40
CA VAL A 5 -0.29 -6.98 -16.46
C VAL A 5 0.40 -5.87 -15.68
N ILE A 6 1.59 -6.11 -15.17
CA ILE A 6 2.35 -5.11 -14.41
C ILE A 6 2.71 -3.93 -15.28
N SER A 7 3.16 -4.18 -16.50
CA SER A 7 3.49 -3.11 -17.45
C SER A 7 2.26 -2.23 -17.73
N TYR A 8 1.09 -2.85 -17.90
CA TYR A 8 -0.15 -2.13 -18.10
C TYR A 8 -0.49 -1.25 -16.89
N MET A 9 -0.38 -1.82 -15.69
CA MET A 9 -0.68 -1.08 -14.46
C MET A 9 0.32 0.05 -14.23
N ASN A 10 1.60 -0.18 -14.50
CA ASN A 10 2.65 0.83 -14.34
C ASN A 10 2.48 2.03 -15.26
N ASN A 11 1.79 1.85 -16.40
CA ASN A 11 1.45 2.97 -17.27
C ASN A 11 0.38 3.88 -16.66
N LYS A 12 -0.36 3.39 -15.66
CA LYS A 12 -1.46 4.12 -15.03
C LYS A 12 -1.21 4.41 -13.55
N VAL A 13 -0.37 3.62 -12.91
CA VAL A 13 -0.05 3.74 -11.51
C VAL A 13 1.46 3.70 -11.36
N ASN A 14 2.01 4.73 -10.75
CA ASN A 14 3.44 4.80 -10.43
C ASN A 14 3.62 4.40 -8.97
N LEU A 15 4.56 3.48 -8.74
CA LEU A 15 4.87 2.99 -7.38
C LEU A 15 6.26 3.46 -6.97
N GLU A 16 6.36 4.00 -5.77
CA GLU A 16 7.64 4.42 -5.18
C GLU A 16 7.72 3.89 -3.75
N TYR A 17 8.94 3.65 -3.28
CA TYR A 17 9.22 3.22 -1.90
C TYR A 17 9.99 4.33 -1.22
N LYS A 18 9.44 4.87 -0.12
CA LYS A 18 10.05 5.98 0.59
C LYS A 18 9.90 5.79 2.10
N ASN A 19 10.68 6.56 2.84
CA ASN A 19 10.59 6.61 4.29
C ASN A 19 9.68 7.77 4.67
N LEU A 20 8.46 7.48 5.13
CA LEU A 20 7.46 8.49 5.47
C LEU A 20 7.27 8.68 6.97
N GLY A 21 8.02 7.93 7.78
CA GLY A 21 7.91 8.00 9.23
C GLY A 21 7.08 6.86 9.81
N ARG A 22 7.37 6.53 11.07
CA ARG A 22 6.75 5.37 11.73
C ARG A 22 5.26 5.55 12.02
N THR A 23 4.80 6.80 12.11
CA THR A 23 3.40 7.10 12.40
C THR A 23 2.54 7.28 11.16
N ALA A 24 3.16 7.38 9.97
CA ALA A 24 2.42 7.44 8.71
C ALA A 24 1.85 6.06 8.36
N GLY A 25 0.87 6.01 7.46
CA GLY A 25 0.28 4.76 7.02
C GLY A 25 1.25 3.90 6.23
N LEU A 26 0.84 2.69 5.92
CA LEU A 26 1.64 1.76 5.12
C LEU A 26 1.90 2.30 3.71
N PHE A 27 0.92 2.95 3.15
CA PHE A 27 1.07 3.58 1.83
C PHE A 27 0.34 4.92 1.81
N ASP A 28 0.74 5.75 0.86
CA ASP A 28 0.07 7.00 0.56
C ASP A 28 -0.22 7.03 -0.95
N TYR A 29 -1.16 7.85 -1.36
CA TYR A 29 -1.51 7.92 -2.77
C TYR A 29 -1.91 9.35 -3.13
N SER A 30 -1.72 9.69 -4.40
CA SER A 30 -2.16 10.96 -4.95
C SER A 30 -2.60 10.78 -6.39
N PHE A 31 -3.49 11.65 -6.84
CA PHE A 31 -4.03 11.61 -8.19
C PHE A 31 -3.75 12.95 -8.86
N SER A 32 -3.27 12.90 -10.11
CA SER A 32 -2.95 14.10 -10.87
C SER A 32 -3.08 13.82 -12.35
N LEU A 33 -4.00 14.52 -13.02
CA LEU A 33 -4.16 14.48 -14.47
C LEU A 33 -4.23 13.06 -15.05
N GLY A 34 -5.02 12.21 -14.40
CA GLY A 34 -5.21 10.83 -14.85
C GLY A 34 -4.12 9.87 -14.39
N ASN A 35 -3.10 10.35 -13.68
CA ASN A 35 -2.02 9.53 -13.13
C ASN A 35 -2.27 9.27 -11.67
N CYS A 36 -1.95 8.05 -11.25
CA CYS A 36 -1.96 7.66 -9.83
C CYS A 36 -0.52 7.48 -9.37
N LEU A 37 -0.19 8.04 -8.20
CA LEU A 37 1.09 7.78 -7.54
C LEU A 37 0.79 7.05 -6.23
N VAL A 38 1.48 5.95 -6.00
CA VAL A 38 1.42 5.20 -4.74
C VAL A 38 2.81 5.20 -4.12
N ILE A 39 2.89 5.57 -2.85
CA ILE A 39 4.15 5.57 -2.11
C ILE A 39 4.02 4.55 -0.99
N ILE A 40 4.88 3.53 -1.01
CA ILE A 40 4.93 2.52 0.06
C ILE A 40 5.88 3.03 1.14
N ASN A 41 5.40 3.06 2.38
CA ASN A 41 6.17 3.57 3.51
C ASN A 41 7.06 2.48 4.09
N MET A 42 8.35 2.58 3.85
CA MET A 42 9.32 1.63 4.37
C MET A 42 9.55 1.75 5.87
N ASP A 43 9.04 2.81 6.50
CA ASP A 43 9.11 2.98 7.95
C ASP A 43 7.96 2.33 8.69
N HIS A 44 6.91 1.91 7.96
CA HIS A 44 5.75 1.27 8.60
C HIS A 44 6.15 -0.08 9.18
N ILE A 45 5.58 -0.42 10.34
CA ILE A 45 5.93 -1.66 11.03
C ILE A 45 5.66 -2.90 10.18
N PHE A 46 4.59 -2.89 9.39
CA PHE A 46 4.28 -4.03 8.51
C PHE A 46 5.37 -4.23 7.45
N TYR A 47 5.89 -3.15 6.89
CA TYR A 47 6.99 -3.24 5.94
C TYR A 47 8.25 -3.78 6.64
N LYS A 48 8.62 -3.19 7.76
CA LYS A 48 9.86 -3.55 8.47
C LYS A 48 9.86 -4.97 9.02
N THR A 49 8.71 -5.44 9.49
CA THR A 49 8.64 -6.76 10.14
C THR A 49 8.27 -7.89 9.18
N THR A 50 7.65 -7.58 8.06
CA THR A 50 7.05 -8.60 7.21
C THR A 50 7.40 -8.41 5.73
N LEU A 51 7.03 -7.27 5.14
CA LEU A 51 7.13 -7.10 3.70
C LEU A 51 8.58 -7.09 3.20
N CYS A 52 9.50 -6.48 3.97
CA CYS A 52 10.90 -6.40 3.55
C CYS A 52 11.50 -7.79 3.32
N ASP A 53 11.13 -8.77 4.13
CA ASP A 53 11.58 -10.15 3.98
C ASP A 53 10.84 -10.86 2.85
N LEU A 54 9.52 -10.69 2.77
CA LEU A 54 8.71 -11.32 1.74
C LEU A 54 9.09 -10.83 0.35
N PHE A 55 9.51 -9.58 0.21
CA PHE A 55 9.84 -8.98 -1.08
C PHE A 55 11.16 -9.48 -1.66
N SER A 56 11.91 -10.29 -0.92
CA SER A 56 13.03 -11.03 -1.52
C SER A 56 12.54 -12.03 -2.56
N ALA A 57 11.30 -12.49 -2.46
CA ALA A 57 10.64 -13.29 -3.49
C ALA A 57 9.93 -12.34 -4.47
N SER A 58 10.38 -12.31 -5.71
CA SER A 58 9.87 -11.35 -6.70
C SER A 58 8.40 -11.52 -7.02
N ASP A 59 7.88 -12.76 -6.98
CA ASP A 59 6.47 -13.04 -7.22
C ASP A 59 5.58 -12.49 -6.09
N VAL A 60 6.06 -12.53 -4.85
CA VAL A 60 5.32 -11.97 -3.72
C VAL A 60 5.29 -10.45 -3.82
N LYS A 61 6.42 -9.83 -4.14
CA LYS A 61 6.49 -8.38 -4.34
C LYS A 61 5.54 -7.93 -5.45
N THR A 62 5.55 -8.65 -6.56
CA THR A 62 4.68 -8.37 -7.70
C THR A 62 3.20 -8.46 -7.31
N ALA A 63 2.83 -9.53 -6.59
CA ALA A 63 1.45 -9.72 -6.14
C ALA A 63 1.00 -8.57 -5.22
N PHE A 64 1.86 -8.16 -4.29
CA PHE A 64 1.56 -7.03 -3.40
C PHE A 64 1.39 -5.73 -4.18
N GLU A 65 2.27 -5.48 -5.14
CA GLU A 65 2.20 -4.26 -5.95
C GLU A 65 0.91 -4.22 -6.79
N LEU A 66 0.51 -5.34 -7.36
CA LEU A 66 -0.76 -5.43 -8.06
C LEU A 66 -1.95 -5.18 -7.13
N PHE A 67 -1.90 -5.77 -5.94
CA PHE A 67 -2.97 -5.60 -4.95
C PHE A 67 -3.14 -4.13 -4.58
N ILE A 68 -2.06 -3.46 -4.21
CA ILE A 68 -2.11 -2.05 -3.81
C ILE A 68 -2.51 -1.15 -4.99
N SER A 69 -1.96 -1.40 -6.17
CA SER A 69 -2.26 -0.59 -7.35
C SER A 69 -3.73 -0.68 -7.73
N SER A 70 -4.31 -1.88 -7.68
CA SER A 70 -5.74 -2.05 -8.00
C SER A 70 -6.62 -1.39 -6.96
N LEU A 71 -6.24 -1.46 -5.68
CA LEU A 71 -6.99 -0.79 -4.61
C LEU A 71 -6.99 0.73 -4.82
N VAL A 72 -5.81 1.32 -5.07
CA VAL A 72 -5.70 2.76 -5.26
C VAL A 72 -6.44 3.19 -6.52
N LYS A 73 -6.38 2.40 -7.58
CA LYS A 73 -7.11 2.71 -8.82
C LYS A 73 -8.61 2.68 -8.58
N ALA A 74 -9.10 1.73 -7.78
CA ALA A 74 -10.52 1.68 -7.41
C ALA A 74 -10.92 2.91 -6.58
N ILE A 75 -10.06 3.35 -5.67
CA ILE A 75 -10.30 4.58 -4.90
C ILE A 75 -10.39 5.78 -5.85
N ASP A 76 -9.48 5.89 -6.81
CA ASP A 76 -9.48 6.97 -7.80
C ASP A 76 -10.82 7.02 -8.56
N GLU A 77 -11.27 5.88 -9.06
CA GLU A 77 -12.50 5.82 -9.85
C GLU A 77 -13.76 6.11 -9.02
N THR A 78 -13.76 5.78 -7.73
CA THR A 78 -14.91 6.00 -6.86
C THR A 78 -14.85 7.31 -6.09
N ASN A 79 -13.68 7.93 -6.01
CA ASN A 79 -13.42 9.10 -5.16
C ASN A 79 -14.11 10.38 -5.64
N LEU A 80 -14.57 10.40 -6.88
CA LEU A 80 -15.26 11.57 -7.44
C LEU A 80 -16.51 11.95 -6.65
N ASN A 81 -17.11 10.99 -5.95
CA ASN A 81 -18.36 11.20 -5.22
C ASN A 81 -18.28 10.96 -3.72
N GLN A 82 -17.14 10.44 -3.20
CA GLN A 82 -17.06 10.02 -1.81
C GLN A 82 -15.66 10.22 -1.20
N GLY A 83 -14.95 11.25 -1.62
CA GLY A 83 -13.54 11.46 -1.26
C GLY A 83 -13.24 11.35 0.23
N ASP A 84 -13.96 12.11 1.07
CA ASP A 84 -13.70 12.14 2.51
C ASP A 84 -14.01 10.79 3.17
N ALA A 85 -15.06 10.11 2.75
CA ALA A 85 -15.43 8.80 3.30
C ALA A 85 -14.36 7.75 2.99
N ASN A 86 -13.84 7.76 1.75
CA ASN A 86 -12.78 6.83 1.35
C ASN A 86 -11.49 7.10 2.13
N ASP A 87 -11.13 8.38 2.31
CA ASP A 87 -9.94 8.75 3.07
C ASP A 87 -10.03 8.32 4.52
N ASN A 88 -11.20 8.48 5.15
CA ASN A 88 -11.43 8.04 6.52
C ASN A 88 -11.34 6.52 6.64
N LEU A 89 -11.88 5.80 5.68
CA LEU A 89 -11.81 4.33 5.67
C LEU A 89 -10.35 3.87 5.58
N ILE A 90 -9.58 4.46 4.70
CA ILE A 90 -8.17 4.09 4.51
C ILE A 90 -7.37 4.42 5.76
N ALA A 91 -7.59 5.58 6.38
CA ALA A 91 -6.90 5.95 7.61
C ALA A 91 -7.20 4.95 8.74
N THR A 92 -8.46 4.57 8.89
CA THR A 92 -8.86 3.58 9.88
C THR A 92 -8.24 2.21 9.59
N TRP A 93 -8.18 1.82 8.32
CA TRP A 93 -7.54 0.57 7.93
C TRP A 93 -6.07 0.55 8.32
N HIS A 94 -5.33 1.64 8.10
CA HIS A 94 -3.93 1.74 8.49
C HIS A 94 -3.76 1.58 10.01
N GLU A 95 -4.63 2.20 10.79
CA GLU A 95 -4.60 2.09 12.25
C GLU A 95 -4.81 0.64 12.71
N LYS A 96 -5.80 -0.03 12.12
CA LYS A 96 -6.08 -1.43 12.48
C LYS A 96 -4.94 -2.34 12.09
N LEU A 97 -4.36 -2.14 10.91
CA LEU A 97 -3.21 -2.93 10.48
C LEU A 97 -2.05 -2.79 11.46
N ARG A 98 -1.73 -1.55 11.86
CA ARG A 98 -0.67 -1.30 12.85
C ARG A 98 -0.96 -1.99 14.18
N LYS A 99 -2.19 -1.85 14.65
CA LYS A 99 -2.62 -2.46 15.91
C LYS A 99 -2.44 -3.98 15.88
N TYR A 100 -2.93 -4.63 14.82
CA TYR A 100 -2.86 -6.09 14.72
C TYR A 100 -1.43 -6.59 14.57
N ILE A 101 -0.60 -5.86 13.84
CA ILE A 101 0.82 -6.21 13.71
C ILE A 101 1.52 -6.12 15.06
N ASN A 102 1.25 -5.06 15.83
CA ASN A 102 1.84 -4.90 17.17
C ASN A 102 1.40 -6.02 18.13
N GLU A 103 0.13 -6.39 18.08
CA GLU A 103 -0.38 -7.49 18.91
C GLU A 103 0.28 -8.81 18.54
N GLN A 104 0.43 -9.09 17.26
CA GLN A 104 1.09 -10.31 16.78
C GLN A 104 2.55 -10.36 17.23
N GLN A 105 3.26 -9.25 17.14
CA GLN A 105 4.65 -9.15 17.60
C GLN A 105 4.76 -9.43 19.09
N SER A 106 3.82 -8.91 19.89
CA SER A 106 3.78 -9.14 21.31
C SER A 106 3.59 -10.62 21.66
N TYR A 107 2.71 -11.32 20.94
CA TYR A 107 2.51 -12.75 21.11
C TYR A 107 3.75 -13.54 20.69
N ALA A 108 4.39 -13.18 19.61
CA ALA A 108 5.56 -13.88 19.09
C ALA A 108 6.75 -13.83 20.07
N LYS A 109 6.80 -12.82 20.94
CA LYS A 109 7.88 -12.65 21.92
C LYS A 109 7.66 -13.43 23.22
N LYS A 110 6.50 -14.01 23.39
CA LYS A 110 6.22 -14.87 24.54
C LYS A 110 6.64 -16.31 24.23
#